data_384e2abe6dbdee23850e17bc4780a3b0
#
_entry.id   384e2abe6dbdee23850e17bc4780a3b0
#
_cell.length_a   1.000
_cell.length_b   1.000
_cell.length_c   1.000
_cell.angle_alpha   90.00
_cell.angle_beta   90.00
_cell.angle_gamma   90.00
#
_symmetry.space_group_name_H-M   'P 1'
#
loop_
_entity.id
_entity.type
_entity.pdbx_description
1 polymer ?
#
loop_
_entity_poly.entity_id
_entity_poly.type
_entity_poly.pdbx_seq_one_letter_code
_entity_poly.pdbx_strand_id
1 'polypeptide(L)'
;MSEAKAPCLCVPTTHVREVLGDLQGFAARNHVLHETLWSLMADGACSFRSRDHARSGYSCETDETQKQIITYLILVGDGRLLTYTRAPSGGETRLHGKRSAGLGGHVEERDVSYTWRDGKSVPYWRGTLDMAAERELAEETNGALVFRPHDTHAILTHTCSPVGFINDDSDAVGRVHLGIVYQVAVTEPQRLTFAHEIADARWEDPQSLDLDQFEGWGRIIVETLREGRIK
;
A
#
# COMPACT_ATOMS: atom_id res chain seq x y z
N MET A 1 25.46 -0.79 -11.39
CA MET A 1 25.11 0.31 -10.47
C MET A 1 23.63 0.11 -10.13
N SER A 2 23.28 -0.08 -8.87
CA SER A 2 21.85 -0.16 -8.48
C SER A 2 21.18 1.18 -8.83
N GLU A 3 20.01 1.12 -9.41
CA GLU A 3 19.19 2.30 -9.67
C GLU A 3 18.90 3.02 -8.34
N ALA A 4 19.03 4.35 -8.32
CA ALA A 4 18.80 5.10 -7.09
C ALA A 4 17.30 5.03 -6.71
N LYS A 5 17.02 4.62 -5.49
CA LYS A 5 15.64 4.58 -4.97
C LYS A 5 15.03 5.99 -4.97
N ALA A 6 13.83 6.14 -5.51
CA ALA A 6 13.09 7.40 -5.46
C ALA A 6 12.75 7.79 -4.01
N PRO A 7 12.70 9.10 -3.68
CA PRO A 7 12.15 9.58 -2.43
C PRO A 7 10.71 9.13 -2.25
N CYS A 8 10.31 8.81 -1.02
CA CYS A 8 8.94 8.42 -0.71
C CYS A 8 8.28 9.36 0.30
N LEU A 9 6.95 9.39 0.27
CA LEU A 9 6.15 10.17 1.21
C LEU A 9 6.24 9.56 2.60
N CYS A 10 6.61 10.38 3.58
CA CYS A 10 6.70 9.99 4.98
C CYS A 10 5.81 10.87 5.85
N VAL A 11 5.34 10.30 6.95
CA VAL A 11 4.60 10.98 8.01
C VAL A 11 5.36 10.78 9.34
N PRO A 12 5.45 11.81 10.21
CA PRO A 12 6.05 11.62 11.52
C PRO A 12 5.33 10.55 12.36
N THR A 13 6.09 9.65 12.99
CA THR A 13 5.54 8.59 13.84
C THR A 13 4.68 9.15 14.99
N THR A 14 5.00 10.35 15.48
CA THR A 14 4.18 11.06 16.49
C THR A 14 2.78 11.36 15.96
N HIS A 15 2.63 11.81 14.71
CA HIS A 15 1.33 12.09 14.09
C HIS A 15 0.52 10.80 13.88
N VAL A 16 1.19 9.71 13.50
CA VAL A 16 0.51 8.41 13.39
C VAL A 16 -0.07 7.98 14.74
N ARG A 17 0.69 8.14 15.83
CA ARG A 17 0.23 7.84 17.19
C ARG A 17 -0.91 8.75 17.66
N GLU A 18 -0.89 10.03 17.30
CA GLU A 18 -1.98 10.96 17.62
C GLU A 18 -3.30 10.52 16.98
N VAL A 19 -3.26 9.94 15.77
CA VAL A 19 -4.45 9.54 14.99
C VAL A 19 -4.90 8.13 15.32
N LEU A 20 -3.96 7.18 15.32
CA LEU A 20 -4.24 5.75 15.45
C LEU A 20 -4.01 5.22 16.87
N GLY A 21 -3.49 6.06 17.79
CA GLY A 21 -3.08 5.60 19.11
C GLY A 21 -1.97 4.57 19.05
N ASP A 22 -2.03 3.59 19.96
CA ASP A 22 -1.09 2.46 20.00
C ASP A 22 -1.59 1.29 19.11
N LEU A 23 -2.27 1.60 18.01
CA LEU A 23 -2.74 0.57 17.08
C LEU A 23 -1.61 -0.32 16.62
N GLN A 24 -1.80 -1.62 16.81
CA GLN A 24 -1.03 -2.66 16.14
C GLN A 24 -2.01 -3.55 15.35
N GLY A 25 -1.71 -3.81 14.08
CA GLY A 25 -2.57 -4.54 13.18
C GLY A 25 -3.41 -3.64 12.27
N PHE A 26 -4.62 -4.06 11.93
CA PHE A 26 -5.52 -3.39 11.00
C PHE A 26 -6.57 -2.53 11.71
N ALA A 27 -6.68 -1.28 11.28
CA ALA A 27 -7.81 -0.40 11.60
C ALA A 27 -8.71 -0.22 10.39
N ALA A 28 -9.97 -0.62 10.49
CA ALA A 28 -10.95 -0.37 9.44
C ALA A 28 -11.20 1.12 9.25
N ARG A 29 -11.38 1.53 8.01
CA ARG A 29 -11.78 2.90 7.69
C ARG A 29 -13.12 3.21 8.36
N ASN A 30 -13.11 4.21 9.20
CA ASN A 30 -14.31 4.88 9.65
C ASN A 30 -14.21 6.38 9.34
N HIS A 31 -15.32 7.10 9.41
CA HIS A 31 -15.35 8.52 9.03
C HIS A 31 -14.32 9.36 9.82
N VAL A 32 -14.22 9.14 11.12
CA VAL A 32 -13.34 9.91 12.01
C VAL A 32 -11.86 9.67 11.69
N LEU A 33 -11.42 8.40 11.66
CA LEU A 33 -10.02 8.06 11.35
C LEU A 33 -9.62 8.53 9.96
N HIS A 34 -10.52 8.40 8.99
CA HIS A 34 -10.27 8.82 7.63
C HIS A 34 -10.04 10.34 7.54
N GLU A 35 -10.96 11.14 8.07
CA GLU A 35 -10.84 12.61 8.02
C GLU A 35 -9.62 13.09 8.83
N THR A 36 -9.35 12.49 9.98
CA THR A 36 -8.23 12.89 10.82
C THR A 36 -6.88 12.60 10.16
N LEU A 37 -6.70 11.43 9.55
CA LEU A 37 -5.46 11.12 8.82
C LEU A 37 -5.25 12.06 7.64
N TRP A 38 -6.33 12.36 6.88
CA TRP A 38 -6.24 13.31 5.77
C TRP A 38 -5.90 14.72 6.25
N SER A 39 -6.45 15.16 7.38
CA SER A 39 -6.12 16.45 7.97
C SER A 39 -4.65 16.52 8.37
N LEU A 40 -4.13 15.51 9.05
CA LEU A 40 -2.71 15.46 9.42
C LEU A 40 -1.78 15.49 8.20
N MET A 41 -2.14 14.80 7.14
CA MET A 41 -1.37 14.85 5.89
C MET A 41 -1.46 16.23 5.22
N ALA A 42 -2.64 16.88 5.27
CA ALA A 42 -2.85 18.20 4.64
C ALA A 42 -2.11 19.34 5.35
N ASP A 43 -1.84 19.24 6.63
CA ASP A 43 -1.23 20.30 7.46
C ASP A 43 0.31 20.39 7.32
N GLY A 44 0.87 19.78 6.26
CA GLY A 44 2.31 19.84 5.99
C GLY A 44 3.16 18.92 6.86
N ALA A 45 2.54 18.01 7.61
CA ALA A 45 3.25 17.00 8.38
C ALA A 45 3.96 15.99 7.48
N CYS A 46 3.39 15.68 6.32
CA CYS A 46 3.98 14.77 5.35
C CYS A 46 5.03 15.45 4.48
N SER A 47 6.10 14.74 4.20
CA SER A 47 7.17 15.19 3.31
C SER A 47 7.84 14.04 2.61
N PHE A 48 8.36 14.31 1.40
CA PHE A 48 9.17 13.32 0.70
C PHE A 48 10.55 13.21 1.32
N ARG A 49 10.99 11.99 1.62
CA ARG A 49 12.25 11.66 2.28
C ARG A 49 13.07 10.71 1.43
N SER A 50 14.39 10.89 1.46
CA SER A 50 15.31 10.02 0.75
C SER A 50 15.30 8.60 1.33
N ARG A 51 15.33 7.61 0.45
CA ARG A 51 15.52 6.19 0.75
C ARG A 51 16.98 5.74 0.53
N ASP A 52 17.81 6.62 0.00
CA ASP A 52 19.19 6.31 -0.40
C ASP A 52 20.19 7.06 0.51
N HIS A 53 20.71 6.33 1.50
CA HIS A 53 21.74 6.86 2.42
C HIS A 53 23.02 7.25 1.70
N ALA A 54 23.44 6.49 0.70
CA ALA A 54 24.70 6.75 -0.01
C ALA A 54 24.67 8.08 -0.75
N ARG A 55 23.49 8.50 -1.22
CA ARG A 55 23.29 9.74 -1.97
C ARG A 55 23.07 10.97 -1.10
N SER A 56 22.36 10.82 0.01
CA SER A 56 21.87 11.96 0.82
C SER A 56 22.47 12.03 2.22
N GLY A 57 23.21 11.01 2.67
CA GLY A 57 23.65 10.86 4.06
C GLY A 57 22.53 10.51 5.04
N TYR A 58 21.30 10.30 4.53
CA TYR A 58 20.10 9.97 5.29
C TYR A 58 19.26 8.92 4.56
N SER A 59 18.55 8.08 5.30
CA SER A 59 17.58 7.15 4.74
C SER A 59 16.40 6.95 5.68
N CYS A 60 15.18 7.16 5.19
CA CYS A 60 13.95 6.86 5.93
C CYS A 60 13.73 5.35 6.14
N GLU A 61 14.50 4.49 5.46
CA GLU A 61 14.46 3.02 5.65
C GLU A 61 14.86 2.57 7.08
N THR A 62 15.51 3.44 7.84
CA THR A 62 16.00 3.15 9.20
C THR A 62 15.64 4.22 10.21
N ASP A 63 14.91 5.26 9.82
CA ASP A 63 14.49 6.36 10.69
C ASP A 63 13.11 6.09 11.29
N GLU A 64 13.07 5.48 12.48
CA GLU A 64 11.82 5.14 13.17
C GLU A 64 11.02 6.37 13.66
N THR A 65 11.55 7.60 13.51
CA THR A 65 10.77 8.83 13.77
C THR A 65 9.82 9.16 12.64
N GLN A 66 9.94 8.47 11.51
CA GLN A 66 9.13 8.63 10.30
C GLN A 66 8.53 7.29 9.90
N LYS A 67 7.31 7.32 9.37
CA LYS A 67 6.72 6.18 8.69
C LYS A 67 6.54 6.48 7.21
N GLN A 68 7.08 5.63 6.36
CA GLN A 68 6.90 5.65 4.91
C GLN A 68 5.47 5.22 4.60
N ILE A 69 4.75 6.01 3.81
CA ILE A 69 3.40 5.67 3.38
C ILE A 69 3.47 4.64 2.25
N ILE A 70 2.80 3.53 2.47
CA ILE A 70 2.66 2.44 1.49
C ILE A 70 1.20 2.33 1.07
N THR A 71 0.93 2.32 -0.23
CA THR A 71 -0.35 1.85 -0.75
C THR A 71 -0.32 0.33 -0.78
N TYR A 72 -1.20 -0.32 -0.03
CA TYR A 72 -1.27 -1.78 0.10
C TYR A 72 -2.59 -2.29 -0.47
N LEU A 73 -2.52 -2.94 -1.63
CA LEU A 73 -3.67 -3.30 -2.47
C LEU A 73 -4.01 -4.78 -2.28
N ILE A 74 -5.15 -5.07 -1.67
CA ILE A 74 -5.67 -6.43 -1.59
C ILE A 74 -6.61 -6.69 -2.76
N LEU A 75 -6.32 -7.68 -3.59
CA LEU A 75 -7.12 -8.03 -4.75
C LEU A 75 -8.07 -9.17 -4.38
N VAL A 76 -9.36 -8.93 -4.62
CA VAL A 76 -10.41 -9.91 -4.35
C VAL A 76 -11.19 -10.20 -5.64
N GLY A 77 -11.33 -11.46 -5.99
CA GLY A 77 -12.08 -11.91 -7.17
C GLY A 77 -12.75 -13.25 -6.90
N ASP A 78 -14.00 -13.40 -7.31
CA ASP A 78 -14.79 -14.64 -7.11
C ASP A 78 -14.81 -15.12 -5.63
N GLY A 79 -14.81 -14.18 -4.68
CA GLY A 79 -14.79 -14.48 -3.24
C GLY A 79 -13.44 -15.00 -2.73
N ARG A 80 -12.38 -14.90 -3.54
CA ARG A 80 -11.02 -15.34 -3.21
C ARG A 80 -10.06 -14.18 -3.14
N LEU A 81 -9.03 -14.31 -2.33
CA LEU A 81 -7.94 -13.35 -2.15
C LEU A 81 -6.77 -13.73 -3.06
N LEU A 82 -6.18 -12.75 -3.75
CA LEU A 82 -4.87 -12.95 -4.37
C LEU A 82 -3.80 -13.10 -3.29
N THR A 83 -3.05 -14.17 -3.36
CA THR A 83 -1.84 -14.39 -2.56
C THR A 83 -0.68 -14.76 -3.49
N TYR A 84 0.54 -14.48 -3.07
CA TYR A 84 1.72 -14.76 -3.88
C TYR A 84 2.97 -14.93 -3.01
N THR A 85 4.04 -15.42 -3.60
CA THR A 85 5.36 -15.48 -2.98
C THR A 85 6.22 -14.33 -3.51
N ARG A 86 6.84 -13.57 -2.61
CA ARG A 86 7.77 -12.50 -2.99
C ARG A 86 9.03 -13.10 -3.62
N ALA A 87 9.24 -12.80 -4.91
CA ALA A 87 10.41 -13.28 -5.64
C ALA A 87 11.71 -12.66 -5.11
N PRO A 88 12.87 -13.35 -5.26
CA PRO A 88 14.17 -12.80 -4.88
C PRO A 88 14.58 -11.51 -5.62
N SER A 89 13.92 -11.21 -6.73
CA SER A 89 14.10 -9.98 -7.51
C SER A 89 13.40 -8.76 -6.93
N GLY A 90 12.51 -8.93 -5.95
CA GLY A 90 11.77 -7.84 -5.33
C GLY A 90 12.65 -6.90 -4.52
N GLY A 91 12.25 -5.62 -4.43
CA GLY A 91 13.04 -4.56 -3.80
C GLY A 91 13.25 -4.70 -2.29
N GLU A 92 12.35 -5.40 -1.57
CA GLU A 92 12.42 -5.60 -0.11
C GLU A 92 12.97 -7.00 0.22
N THR A 93 14.29 -7.09 0.35
CA THR A 93 15.01 -8.37 0.53
C THR A 93 14.64 -9.13 1.81
N ARG A 94 14.21 -8.41 2.86
CA ARG A 94 13.82 -9.01 4.15
C ARG A 94 12.56 -9.88 4.06
N LEU A 95 11.78 -9.72 2.99
CA LEU A 95 10.52 -10.43 2.76
C LEU A 95 10.61 -11.51 1.66
N HIS A 96 11.79 -11.73 1.08
CA HIS A 96 11.97 -12.73 0.02
C HIS A 96 11.57 -14.14 0.47
N GLY A 97 10.83 -14.84 -0.38
CA GLY A 97 10.36 -16.20 -0.12
C GLY A 97 9.18 -16.31 0.83
N LYS A 98 8.73 -15.19 1.44
CA LYS A 98 7.50 -15.17 2.24
C LYS A 98 6.28 -14.94 1.35
N ARG A 99 5.14 -15.45 1.79
CA ARG A 99 3.86 -15.17 1.14
C ARG A 99 3.35 -13.79 1.54
N SER A 100 2.71 -13.12 0.61
CA SER A 100 2.03 -11.85 0.80
C SER A 100 0.58 -11.93 0.31
N ALA A 101 -0.26 -11.05 0.84
CA ALA A 101 -1.67 -10.93 0.49
C ALA A 101 -2.01 -9.54 -0.10
N GLY A 102 -1.01 -8.73 -0.37
CA GLY A 102 -1.20 -7.40 -0.93
C GLY A 102 -0.07 -6.99 -1.86
N LEU A 103 -0.44 -6.34 -2.94
CA LEU A 103 0.45 -5.65 -3.87
C LEU A 103 0.69 -4.22 -3.39
N GLY A 104 1.65 -3.53 -3.96
CA GLY A 104 1.82 -2.10 -3.77
C GLY A 104 3.21 -1.69 -3.32
N GLY A 105 3.36 -0.40 -3.14
CA GLY A 105 4.65 0.19 -2.83
C GLY A 105 4.55 1.61 -2.29
N HIS A 106 5.64 2.32 -2.41
CA HIS A 106 5.81 3.65 -1.85
C HIS A 106 5.06 4.71 -2.65
N VAL A 107 4.54 5.71 -1.95
CA VAL A 107 4.04 6.93 -2.59
C VAL A 107 5.24 7.80 -2.96
N GLU A 108 5.39 8.12 -4.24
CA GLU A 108 6.52 8.87 -4.80
C GLU A 108 6.12 10.28 -5.23
N GLU A 109 7.10 11.15 -5.48
CA GLU A 109 6.84 12.54 -5.94
C GLU A 109 6.04 12.60 -7.24
N ARG A 110 6.21 11.60 -8.13
CA ARG A 110 5.46 11.51 -9.40
C ARG A 110 3.96 11.26 -9.22
N ASP A 111 3.53 10.79 -8.04
CA ASP A 111 2.14 10.51 -7.72
C ASP A 111 1.38 11.75 -7.22
N VAL A 112 2.10 12.89 -7.00
CA VAL A 112 1.49 14.05 -6.37
C VAL A 112 0.37 14.63 -7.22
N SER A 113 -0.82 14.63 -6.66
CA SER A 113 -1.99 15.33 -7.19
C SER A 113 -2.14 16.71 -6.53
N TYR A 114 -2.72 17.65 -7.24
CA TYR A 114 -2.90 19.02 -6.76
C TYR A 114 -4.35 19.45 -6.79
N THR A 115 -4.72 20.33 -5.89
CA THR A 115 -6.01 21.03 -5.87
C THR A 115 -5.81 22.53 -5.66
N TRP A 116 -6.84 23.32 -5.91
CA TRP A 116 -6.82 24.75 -5.67
C TRP A 116 -7.45 25.05 -4.32
N ARG A 117 -6.71 25.78 -3.45
CA ARG A 117 -7.20 26.29 -2.17
C ARG A 117 -6.72 27.74 -2.02
N ASP A 118 -7.63 28.68 -1.75
CA ASP A 118 -7.32 30.11 -1.54
C ASP A 118 -6.46 30.73 -2.66
N GLY A 119 -6.75 30.38 -3.92
CA GLY A 119 -6.03 30.87 -5.10
C GLY A 119 -4.62 30.30 -5.30
N LYS A 120 -4.25 29.24 -4.57
CA LYS A 120 -2.96 28.55 -4.69
C LYS A 120 -3.15 27.08 -5.03
N SER A 121 -2.21 26.55 -5.80
CA SER A 121 -2.08 25.10 -6.01
C SER A 121 -1.44 24.47 -4.78
N VAL A 122 -2.11 23.52 -4.17
CA VAL A 122 -1.63 22.78 -2.98
C VAL A 122 -1.73 21.28 -3.21
N PRO A 123 -0.86 20.45 -2.60
CA PRO A 123 -0.97 19.01 -2.68
C PRO A 123 -2.34 18.52 -2.21
N TYR A 124 -2.92 17.59 -2.97
CA TYR A 124 -4.15 16.89 -2.65
C TYR A 124 -3.84 15.45 -2.27
N TRP A 125 -3.55 15.21 -0.99
CA TRP A 125 -3.02 13.95 -0.52
C TRP A 125 -3.90 12.74 -0.81
N ARG A 126 -5.23 12.89 -0.74
CA ARG A 126 -6.13 11.80 -1.12
C ARG A 126 -5.93 11.40 -2.58
N GLY A 127 -5.94 12.38 -3.49
CA GLY A 127 -5.66 12.11 -4.90
C GLY A 127 -4.24 11.56 -5.13
N THR A 128 -3.26 12.03 -4.34
CA THR A 128 -1.89 11.51 -4.38
C THR A 128 -1.84 10.02 -4.03
N LEU A 129 -2.54 9.60 -2.98
CA LEU A 129 -2.59 8.19 -2.59
C LEU A 129 -3.36 7.33 -3.61
N ASP A 130 -4.45 7.86 -4.16
CA ASP A 130 -5.19 7.17 -5.21
C ASP A 130 -4.33 7.00 -6.48
N MET A 131 -3.55 8.03 -6.87
CA MET A 131 -2.60 7.95 -8.00
C MET A 131 -1.48 6.93 -7.75
N ALA A 132 -0.91 6.90 -6.54
CA ALA A 132 0.08 5.89 -6.17
C ALA A 132 -0.49 4.48 -6.21
N ALA A 133 -1.70 4.26 -5.66
CA ALA A 133 -2.38 2.97 -5.70
C ALA A 133 -2.62 2.50 -7.14
N GLU A 134 -3.06 3.39 -8.02
CA GLU A 134 -3.28 3.08 -9.44
C GLU A 134 -1.99 2.73 -10.17
N ARG A 135 -0.91 3.49 -9.93
CA ARG A 135 0.39 3.21 -10.52
C ARG A 135 0.92 1.84 -10.09
N GLU A 136 0.92 1.54 -8.80
CA GLU A 136 1.35 0.25 -8.27
C GLU A 136 0.49 -0.90 -8.83
N LEU A 137 -0.83 -0.70 -8.88
CA LEU A 137 -1.73 -1.70 -9.46
C LEU A 137 -1.38 -1.99 -10.93
N ALA A 138 -1.13 -0.95 -11.72
CA ALA A 138 -0.75 -1.10 -13.12
C ALA A 138 0.62 -1.77 -13.28
N GLU A 139 1.62 -1.34 -12.49
CA GLU A 139 2.98 -1.90 -12.52
C GLU A 139 2.95 -3.39 -12.17
N GLU A 140 2.28 -3.77 -11.08
CA GLU A 140 2.23 -5.14 -10.57
C GLU A 140 1.35 -6.10 -11.39
N THR A 141 0.41 -5.57 -12.17
CA THR A 141 -0.49 -6.37 -13.03
C THR A 141 -0.16 -6.25 -14.52
N ASN A 142 1.05 -5.83 -14.89
CA ASN A 142 1.48 -5.63 -16.27
C ASN A 142 0.50 -4.76 -17.09
N GLY A 143 -0.11 -3.76 -16.46
CA GLY A 143 -1.07 -2.86 -17.07
C GLY A 143 -2.46 -3.46 -17.32
N ALA A 144 -2.75 -4.66 -16.79
CA ALA A 144 -4.06 -5.30 -16.97
C ALA A 144 -5.17 -4.60 -16.16
N LEU A 145 -4.83 -4.08 -14.98
CA LEU A 145 -5.73 -3.25 -14.17
C LEU A 145 -5.24 -1.81 -14.21
N VAL A 146 -5.98 -0.97 -14.93
CA VAL A 146 -5.69 0.46 -15.05
C VAL A 146 -6.97 1.20 -14.72
N PHE A 147 -6.93 2.13 -13.77
CA PHE A 147 -8.05 3.00 -13.49
C PHE A 147 -8.13 4.09 -14.56
N ARG A 148 -9.03 3.92 -15.51
CA ARG A 148 -9.40 4.96 -16.47
C ARG A 148 -10.91 5.09 -16.49
N PRO A 149 -11.48 6.09 -15.80
CA PRO A 149 -12.94 6.23 -15.69
C PRO A 149 -13.67 6.40 -17.03
N HIS A 150 -12.91 6.59 -18.11
CA HIS A 150 -13.47 6.80 -19.47
C HIS A 150 -12.82 5.90 -20.54
N ASP A 151 -12.00 4.90 -20.17
CA ASP A 151 -11.37 4.02 -21.14
C ASP A 151 -12.22 2.76 -21.36
N THR A 152 -12.92 2.73 -22.51
CA THR A 152 -13.72 1.56 -22.96
C THR A 152 -12.84 0.37 -23.34
N HIS A 153 -11.53 0.48 -23.27
CA HIS A 153 -10.56 -0.55 -23.62
C HIS A 153 -9.86 -1.18 -22.40
N ALA A 154 -10.29 -0.85 -21.18
CA ALA A 154 -9.80 -1.55 -19.99
C ALA A 154 -10.09 -3.06 -20.14
N ILE A 155 -9.04 -3.88 -20.10
CA ILE A 155 -9.13 -5.33 -20.32
C ILE A 155 -9.97 -5.97 -19.21
N LEU A 156 -9.96 -5.40 -18.00
CA LEU A 156 -10.71 -5.88 -16.86
C LEU A 156 -11.34 -4.71 -16.10
N THR A 157 -12.57 -4.89 -15.66
CA THR A 157 -13.22 -3.94 -14.76
C THR A 157 -12.82 -4.21 -13.32
N HIS A 158 -12.55 -3.17 -12.57
CA HIS A 158 -12.27 -3.25 -11.16
C HIS A 158 -12.80 -2.03 -10.42
N THR A 159 -13.02 -2.19 -9.11
CA THR A 159 -13.25 -1.08 -8.20
C THR A 159 -12.11 -1.02 -7.19
N CYS A 160 -11.59 0.15 -6.93
CA CYS A 160 -10.52 0.37 -5.96
C CYS A 160 -10.98 1.36 -4.91
N SER A 161 -10.92 0.98 -3.65
CA SER A 161 -11.36 1.82 -2.54
C SER A 161 -10.48 1.63 -1.31
N PRO A 162 -10.11 2.72 -0.60
CA PRO A 162 -9.41 2.60 0.66
C PRO A 162 -10.36 2.02 1.72
N VAL A 163 -9.92 0.97 2.41
CA VAL A 163 -10.71 0.23 3.41
C VAL A 163 -10.16 0.32 4.83
N GLY A 164 -8.90 0.76 4.99
CA GLY A 164 -8.30 0.87 6.32
C GLY A 164 -6.81 1.17 6.30
N PHE A 165 -6.20 0.97 7.45
CA PHE A 165 -4.77 1.21 7.71
C PHE A 165 -4.15 -0.01 8.38
N ILE A 166 -2.86 -0.26 8.10
CA ILE A 166 -2.04 -1.22 8.83
C ILE A 166 -0.88 -0.48 9.47
N ASN A 167 -0.75 -0.62 10.80
CA ASN A 167 0.43 -0.28 11.55
C ASN A 167 0.90 -1.52 12.31
N ASP A 168 2.16 -1.89 12.16
CA ASP A 168 2.74 -3.06 12.82
C ASP A 168 4.20 -2.79 13.15
N ASP A 169 4.47 -2.49 14.40
CA ASP A 169 5.81 -2.15 14.89
C ASP A 169 6.59 -3.39 15.37
N SER A 170 6.11 -4.59 15.09
CA SER A 170 6.69 -5.85 15.58
C SER A 170 8.08 -6.14 15.00
N ASP A 171 8.36 -5.62 13.79
CA ASP A 171 9.66 -5.79 13.15
C ASP A 171 10.24 -4.48 12.59
N ALA A 172 11.47 -4.54 12.09
CA ALA A 172 12.19 -3.36 11.59
C ALA A 172 11.56 -2.77 10.31
N VAL A 173 10.82 -3.56 9.53
CA VAL A 173 10.10 -3.08 8.34
C VAL A 173 8.88 -2.30 8.79
N GLY A 174 8.05 -2.89 9.63
CA GLY A 174 6.81 -2.28 10.11
C GLY A 174 7.04 -1.00 10.91
N ARG A 175 8.14 -0.92 11.69
CA ARG A 175 8.45 0.30 12.46
C ARG A 175 8.65 1.54 11.61
N VAL A 176 9.03 1.40 10.34
CA VAL A 176 9.24 2.53 9.41
C VAL A 176 8.17 2.61 8.31
N HIS A 177 7.11 1.80 8.37
CA HIS A 177 6.05 1.80 7.35
C HIS A 177 4.66 2.00 7.98
N LEU A 178 3.77 2.65 7.23
CA LEU A 178 2.33 2.73 7.49
C LEU A 178 1.59 2.36 6.20
N GLY A 179 0.76 1.32 6.23
CA GLY A 179 -0.01 0.87 5.09
C GLY A 179 -1.37 1.56 5.00
N ILE A 180 -1.68 2.12 3.83
CA ILE A 180 -3.04 2.52 3.46
C ILE A 180 -3.61 1.38 2.62
N VAL A 181 -4.58 0.66 3.19
CA VAL A 181 -5.12 -0.54 2.57
C VAL A 181 -6.22 -0.19 1.59
N TYR A 182 -6.06 -0.63 0.36
CA TYR A 182 -7.06 -0.56 -0.70
C TYR A 182 -7.60 -1.95 -1.01
N GLN A 183 -8.91 -2.06 -1.15
CA GLN A 183 -9.53 -3.27 -1.70
C GLN A 183 -9.79 -3.06 -3.19
N VAL A 184 -9.34 -4.00 -3.99
CA VAL A 184 -9.52 -4.04 -5.44
C VAL A 184 -10.39 -5.26 -5.77
N ALA A 185 -11.64 -5.02 -6.20
CA ALA A 185 -12.52 -6.08 -6.66
C ALA A 185 -12.27 -6.33 -8.15
N VAL A 186 -11.90 -7.56 -8.49
CA VAL A 186 -11.53 -7.99 -9.85
C VAL A 186 -12.62 -8.90 -10.42
N THR A 187 -13.12 -8.58 -11.61
CA THR A 187 -14.23 -9.34 -12.25
C THR A 187 -13.78 -10.60 -12.97
N GLU A 188 -12.56 -10.64 -13.52
CA GLU A 188 -12.01 -11.77 -14.26
C GLU A 188 -10.60 -12.13 -13.75
N PRO A 189 -10.49 -12.64 -12.50
CA PRO A 189 -9.19 -12.86 -11.84
C PRO A 189 -8.26 -13.79 -12.61
N GLN A 190 -8.81 -14.75 -13.34
CA GLN A 190 -8.05 -15.73 -14.15
C GLN A 190 -7.33 -15.11 -15.35
N ARG A 191 -7.65 -13.87 -15.73
CA ARG A 191 -7.02 -13.16 -16.85
C ARG A 191 -5.85 -12.29 -16.43
N LEU A 192 -5.63 -12.12 -15.13
CA LEU A 192 -4.52 -11.32 -14.65
C LEU A 192 -3.18 -12.01 -14.87
N THR A 193 -2.22 -11.20 -15.29
CA THR A 193 -0.80 -11.54 -15.28
C THR A 193 -0.08 -10.56 -14.37
N PHE A 194 1.01 -11.00 -13.76
CA PHE A 194 1.68 -10.24 -12.74
C PHE A 194 3.14 -9.95 -13.12
N ALA A 195 3.70 -8.89 -12.53
CA ALA A 195 5.09 -8.54 -12.65
C ALA A 195 6.00 -9.66 -12.12
N HIS A 196 7.27 -9.66 -12.54
CA HIS A 196 8.23 -10.73 -12.22
C HIS A 196 8.57 -10.85 -10.71
N GLU A 197 8.26 -9.84 -9.93
CA GLU A 197 8.42 -9.83 -8.47
C GLU A 197 7.37 -10.66 -7.74
N ILE A 198 6.26 -10.97 -8.43
CA ILE A 198 5.13 -11.74 -7.92
C ILE A 198 5.24 -13.17 -8.43
N ALA A 199 5.81 -14.04 -7.61
CA ALA A 199 5.93 -15.45 -7.94
C ALA A 199 4.75 -16.26 -7.36
N ASP A 200 4.38 -17.33 -8.04
CA ASP A 200 3.38 -18.29 -7.54
C ASP A 200 2.06 -17.63 -7.08
N ALA A 201 1.55 -16.71 -7.92
CA ALA A 201 0.29 -16.01 -7.67
C ALA A 201 -0.89 -16.98 -7.68
N ARG A 202 -1.74 -16.94 -6.65
CA ARG A 202 -2.90 -17.80 -6.48
C ARG A 202 -4.11 -17.05 -5.95
N TRP A 203 -5.29 -17.46 -6.38
CA TRP A 203 -6.55 -17.01 -5.83
C TRP A 203 -7.05 -18.05 -4.83
N GLU A 204 -7.09 -17.70 -3.56
CA GLU A 204 -7.32 -18.65 -2.46
C GLU A 204 -8.41 -18.17 -1.51
N ASP A 205 -9.11 -19.11 -0.90
CA ASP A 205 -10.06 -18.82 0.17
C ASP A 205 -9.29 -18.39 1.42
N PRO A 206 -9.51 -17.17 1.95
CA PRO A 206 -8.85 -16.72 3.16
C PRO A 206 -8.99 -17.67 4.35
N GLN A 207 -10.09 -18.42 4.44
CA GLN A 207 -10.34 -19.36 5.52
C GLN A 207 -9.39 -20.58 5.51
N SER A 208 -8.85 -20.92 4.34
CA SER A 208 -8.00 -22.10 4.15
C SER A 208 -6.49 -21.83 4.26
N LEU A 209 -6.08 -20.55 4.38
CA LEU A 209 -4.67 -20.15 4.34
C LEU A 209 -3.93 -20.50 5.64
N ASP A 210 -2.69 -20.95 5.54
CA ASP A 210 -1.78 -21.12 6.68
C ASP A 210 -1.06 -19.79 6.97
N LEU A 211 -1.40 -19.16 8.08
CA LEU A 211 -0.90 -17.84 8.47
C LEU A 211 0.60 -17.80 8.72
N ASP A 212 1.20 -18.91 9.11
CA ASP A 212 2.64 -18.96 9.43
C ASP A 212 3.53 -18.82 8.18
N GLN A 213 2.94 -18.96 6.99
CA GLN A 213 3.63 -18.77 5.72
C GLN A 213 3.69 -17.30 5.29
N PHE A 214 2.89 -16.42 5.90
CA PHE A 214 2.76 -15.03 5.49
C PHE A 214 3.74 -14.09 6.21
N GLU A 215 4.15 -13.04 5.50
CA GLU A 215 4.77 -11.87 6.13
C GLU A 215 3.75 -11.11 7.01
N GLY A 216 4.24 -10.21 7.89
CA GLY A 216 3.41 -9.58 8.92
C GLY A 216 2.11 -8.95 8.39
N TRP A 217 2.19 -8.10 7.38
CA TRP A 217 0.99 -7.44 6.83
C TRP A 217 0.06 -8.40 6.10
N GLY A 218 0.62 -9.39 5.37
CA GLY A 218 -0.17 -10.43 4.72
C GLY A 218 -0.98 -11.23 5.73
N ARG A 219 -0.36 -11.60 6.86
CA ARG A 219 -1.02 -12.28 7.97
C ARG A 219 -2.16 -11.44 8.55
N ILE A 220 -1.91 -10.15 8.85
CA ILE A 220 -2.92 -9.22 9.39
C ILE A 220 -4.12 -9.12 8.45
N ILE A 221 -3.90 -9.04 7.13
CA ILE A 221 -4.99 -8.98 6.15
C ILE A 221 -5.81 -10.27 6.13
N VAL A 222 -5.17 -11.42 6.10
CA VAL A 222 -5.89 -12.71 6.10
C VAL A 222 -6.74 -12.85 7.35
N GLU A 223 -6.20 -12.53 8.53
CA GLU A 223 -6.95 -12.51 9.79
C GLU A 223 -8.15 -11.54 9.74
N THR A 224 -7.93 -10.33 9.23
CA THR A 224 -8.97 -9.30 9.09
C THR A 224 -10.12 -9.72 8.18
N LEU A 225 -9.81 -10.40 7.07
CA LEU A 225 -10.82 -10.95 6.15
C LEU A 225 -11.60 -12.11 6.80
N ARG A 226 -10.93 -13.01 7.55
CA ARG A 226 -11.58 -14.09 8.29
C ARG A 226 -12.57 -13.59 9.33
N GLU A 227 -12.25 -12.46 9.97
CA GLU A 227 -13.09 -11.81 10.96
C GLU A 227 -14.22 -10.95 10.34
N GLY A 228 -14.27 -10.80 9.02
CA GLY A 228 -15.26 -10.00 8.31
C GLY A 228 -15.15 -8.49 8.55
N ARG A 229 -13.96 -8.00 8.95
CA ARG A 229 -13.69 -6.57 9.16
C ARG A 229 -13.43 -5.82 7.85
N ILE A 230 -13.09 -6.53 6.79
CA ILE A 230 -13.12 -6.09 5.38
C ILE A 230 -14.19 -6.94 4.69
N LYS A 231 -15.08 -6.27 3.93
CA LYS A 231 -16.24 -6.91 3.26
C LYS A 231 -15.99 -7.07 1.78
#